data_cc84209d7a70797206200df5cd67ab06
#
_entry.id   cc84209d7a70797206200df5cd67ab06
#
_cell.length_a   1.000
_cell.length_b   1.000
_cell.length_c   1.000
_cell.angle_alpha   90.00
_cell.angle_beta   90.00
_cell.angle_gamma   90.00
#
_symmetry.space_group_name_H-M   'P 1'
#
loop_
_entity.id
_entity.type
_entity.pdbx_description
1 polymer ?
#
loop_
_entity_poly.entity_id
_entity_poly.type
_entity_poly.pdbx_seq_one_letter_code
_entity_poly.pdbx_strand_id
1 'polypeptide(L)'
;MNSLITDAPNSIFKIDLDFTEMEPDPIPAEWILAGAPEARTNKLVTSRDWSSAVVVWDCTPGSFKWHYVKDETVHFLSGEAFMTDDDGTEHRFAGGDIAFFPAGTTCTWRVTEHIRKVAVVRETIWRPLGFLLKLSKKLLRGEQFQLKTNATGQPTGNLATDS
;
A
#
# COMPACT_ATOMS: atom_id res chain seq x y z
N MET A 1 14.54 16.27 -17.37
CA MET A 1 14.96 16.35 -15.95
C MET A 1 13.69 16.40 -15.11
N ASN A 2 13.03 15.23 -14.93
CA ASN A 2 11.83 15.16 -14.10
C ASN A 2 12.26 14.96 -12.65
N SER A 3 12.08 16.00 -11.84
CA SER A 3 12.23 15.93 -10.39
C SER A 3 11.28 14.86 -9.85
N LEU A 4 11.83 13.79 -9.32
CA LEU A 4 11.08 12.80 -8.55
C LEU A 4 10.34 13.52 -7.44
N ILE A 5 9.00 13.48 -7.45
CA ILE A 5 8.19 13.99 -6.35
C ILE A 5 8.43 13.05 -5.17
N THR A 6 9.45 13.35 -4.37
CA THR A 6 9.85 12.54 -3.22
C THR A 6 8.86 12.66 -2.05
N ASP A 7 8.20 13.83 -1.92
CA ASP A 7 7.27 14.10 -0.83
C ASP A 7 5.87 14.44 -1.37
N ALA A 8 4.83 14.01 -0.67
CA ALA A 8 3.46 14.31 -1.04
C ALA A 8 3.20 15.82 -1.07
N PRO A 9 2.70 16.39 -2.18
CA PRO A 9 2.38 17.80 -2.29
C PRO A 9 1.20 18.19 -1.37
N ASN A 10 1.00 19.50 -1.19
CA ASN A 10 -0.11 20.02 -0.37
C ASN A 10 -1.47 20.01 -1.07
N SER A 11 -1.53 19.57 -2.33
CA SER A 11 -2.74 19.55 -3.16
C SER A 11 -2.94 18.18 -3.79
N ILE A 12 -4.15 17.91 -4.29
CA ILE A 12 -4.43 16.73 -5.09
C ILE A 12 -3.58 16.80 -6.37
N PHE A 13 -2.92 15.71 -6.69
CA PHE A 13 -2.18 15.55 -7.93
C PHE A 13 -2.47 14.19 -8.57
N LYS A 14 -2.30 14.12 -9.88
CA LYS A 14 -2.44 12.90 -10.67
C LYS A 14 -1.06 12.44 -11.15
N ILE A 15 -0.80 11.16 -11.10
CA ILE A 15 0.37 10.54 -11.71
C ILE A 15 -0.13 9.72 -12.89
N ASP A 16 0.49 9.92 -14.05
CA ASP A 16 0.20 9.15 -15.25
C ASP A 16 1.26 8.04 -15.37
N LEU A 17 0.80 6.80 -15.22
CA LEU A 17 1.69 5.64 -15.21
C LEU A 17 2.27 5.32 -16.58
N ASP A 18 1.60 5.73 -17.67
CA ASP A 18 2.08 5.47 -19.04
C ASP A 18 3.30 6.34 -19.39
N PHE A 19 3.43 7.50 -18.74
CA PHE A 19 4.55 8.44 -18.93
C PHE A 19 5.57 8.40 -17.77
N THR A 20 5.44 7.42 -16.87
CA THR A 20 6.38 7.29 -15.76
C THR A 20 7.67 6.60 -16.24
N GLU A 21 8.78 7.32 -16.10
CA GLU A 21 10.11 6.76 -16.37
C GLU A 21 10.46 5.70 -15.33
N MET A 22 10.93 4.52 -15.80
CA MET A 22 11.25 3.37 -14.95
C MET A 22 12.77 3.21 -14.85
N GLU A 23 13.26 3.07 -13.62
CA GLU A 23 14.68 2.86 -13.33
C GLU A 23 14.96 1.36 -13.08
N PRO A 24 16.15 0.85 -13.46
CA PRO A 24 16.53 -0.52 -13.14
C PRO A 24 16.46 -0.80 -11.63
N ASP A 25 15.87 -1.93 -11.27
CA ASP A 25 15.76 -2.44 -9.89
C ASP A 25 16.22 -3.91 -9.88
N PRO A 26 17.52 -4.16 -10.04
CA PRO A 26 18.03 -5.51 -10.30
C PRO A 26 17.76 -6.43 -9.12
N ILE A 27 17.15 -7.58 -9.43
CA ILE A 27 16.94 -8.67 -8.46
C ILE A 27 18.33 -9.23 -8.08
N PRO A 28 18.64 -9.40 -6.78
CA PRO A 28 19.89 -10.01 -6.35
C PRO A 28 20.13 -11.37 -7.04
N ALA A 29 21.31 -11.58 -7.59
CA ALA A 29 21.60 -12.77 -8.38
C ALA A 29 21.36 -14.07 -7.61
N GLU A 30 21.62 -14.07 -6.31
CA GLU A 30 21.39 -15.20 -5.41
C GLU A 30 19.90 -15.51 -5.16
N TRP A 31 19.01 -14.59 -5.53
CA TRP A 31 17.56 -14.80 -5.43
C TRP A 31 16.97 -15.36 -6.72
N ILE A 32 17.69 -15.27 -7.85
CA ILE A 32 17.22 -15.76 -9.14
C ILE A 32 17.30 -17.28 -9.16
N LEU A 33 16.19 -17.94 -9.48
CA LEU A 33 16.06 -19.39 -9.56
C LEU A 33 16.10 -19.89 -11.00
N ALA A 34 15.53 -19.12 -11.93
CA ALA A 34 15.51 -19.48 -13.35
C ALA A 34 15.28 -18.25 -14.24
N GLY A 35 15.83 -18.30 -15.45
CA GLY A 35 15.75 -17.23 -16.44
C GLY A 35 16.70 -16.06 -16.13
N ALA A 36 16.41 -14.92 -16.70
CA ALA A 36 17.12 -13.65 -16.49
C ALA A 36 16.09 -12.52 -16.31
N PRO A 37 15.33 -12.51 -15.20
CA PRO A 37 14.32 -11.50 -14.98
C PRO A 37 14.95 -10.12 -14.80
N GLU A 38 14.46 -9.16 -15.55
CA GLU A 38 14.84 -7.74 -15.44
C GLU A 38 13.71 -6.99 -14.77
N ALA A 39 13.98 -6.42 -13.61
CA ALA A 39 13.02 -5.62 -12.86
C ALA A 39 13.35 -4.14 -12.97
N ARG A 40 12.30 -3.31 -12.93
CA ARG A 40 12.39 -1.85 -12.93
C ARG A 40 11.39 -1.28 -11.94
N THR A 41 11.71 -0.11 -11.40
CA THR A 41 10.89 0.56 -10.40
C THR A 41 10.86 2.07 -10.62
N ASN A 42 9.82 2.71 -10.07
CA ASN A 42 9.83 4.14 -9.80
C ASN A 42 9.01 4.41 -8.54
N LYS A 43 9.59 5.16 -7.61
CA LYS A 43 8.88 5.65 -6.42
C LYS A 43 8.11 6.92 -6.79
N LEU A 44 6.79 6.81 -6.88
CA LEU A 44 5.90 7.85 -7.35
C LEU A 44 5.68 8.96 -6.31
N VAL A 45 5.48 8.58 -5.04
CA VAL A 45 5.23 9.52 -3.95
C VAL A 45 5.48 8.86 -2.60
N THR A 46 5.95 9.66 -1.64
CA THR A 46 6.04 9.28 -0.22
C THR A 46 5.01 10.07 0.58
N SER A 47 4.33 9.42 1.54
CA SER A 47 3.41 10.11 2.45
C SER A 47 4.16 11.15 3.28
N ARG A 48 3.45 12.21 3.74
CA ARG A 48 4.05 13.31 4.51
C ARG A 48 4.66 12.88 5.83
N ASP A 49 4.12 11.83 6.43
CA ASP A 49 4.61 11.25 7.69
C ASP A 49 5.65 10.14 7.44
N TRP A 50 6.07 9.98 6.18
CA TRP A 50 7.06 9.00 5.73
C TRP A 50 6.69 7.54 6.03
N SER A 51 5.43 7.30 6.43
CA SER A 51 4.96 5.97 6.83
C SER A 51 4.60 5.07 5.65
N SER A 52 4.48 5.64 4.45
CA SER A 52 4.17 4.86 3.24
C SER A 52 4.69 5.52 1.97
N ALA A 53 4.88 4.71 0.96
CA ALA A 53 5.20 5.16 -0.40
C ALA A 53 4.35 4.43 -1.43
N VAL A 54 4.07 5.09 -2.54
CA VAL A 54 3.48 4.46 -3.72
C VAL A 54 4.59 4.23 -4.73
N VAL A 55 4.71 2.99 -5.19
CA VAL A 55 5.77 2.54 -6.09
C VAL A 55 5.13 1.84 -7.28
N VAL A 56 5.58 2.12 -8.48
CA VAL A 56 5.32 1.27 -9.65
C VAL A 56 6.53 0.38 -9.88
N TRP A 57 6.27 -0.87 -10.24
CA TRP A 57 7.29 -1.88 -10.46
C TRP A 57 6.86 -2.80 -11.60
N ASP A 58 7.80 -3.20 -12.42
CA ASP A 58 7.58 -4.19 -13.46
C ASP A 58 8.75 -5.18 -13.55
N CYS A 59 8.49 -6.34 -14.15
CA CYS A 59 9.49 -7.38 -14.30
C CYS A 59 9.22 -8.25 -15.53
N THR A 60 10.29 -8.60 -16.25
CA THR A 60 10.25 -9.54 -17.36
C THR A 60 10.14 -10.99 -16.85
N PRO A 61 9.83 -11.98 -17.73
CA PRO A 61 9.71 -13.39 -17.33
C PRO A 61 10.94 -13.96 -16.64
N GLY A 62 10.70 -14.77 -15.60
CA GLY A 62 11.73 -15.45 -14.82
C GLY A 62 11.17 -15.95 -13.49
N SER A 63 12.04 -16.61 -12.71
CA SER A 63 11.67 -17.10 -11.38
C SER A 63 12.74 -16.69 -10.37
N PHE A 64 12.27 -16.20 -9.19
CA PHE A 64 13.13 -15.69 -8.14
C PHE A 64 12.45 -15.75 -6.78
N LYS A 65 13.24 -15.78 -5.71
CA LYS A 65 12.77 -15.60 -4.35
C LYS A 65 12.58 -14.11 -4.07
N TRP A 66 11.56 -13.78 -3.26
CA TRP A 66 11.35 -12.41 -2.81
C TRP A 66 11.03 -12.39 -1.32
N HIS A 67 11.66 -11.48 -0.60
CA HIS A 67 11.43 -11.27 0.82
C HIS A 67 10.84 -9.88 1.07
N TYR A 68 9.64 -9.83 1.64
CA TYR A 68 8.95 -8.59 1.95
C TYR A 68 9.41 -8.05 3.30
N VAL A 69 10.21 -7.00 3.30
CA VAL A 69 10.68 -6.34 4.53
C VAL A 69 9.65 -5.37 5.10
N LYS A 70 8.64 -5.01 4.31
CA LYS A 70 7.56 -4.07 4.64
C LYS A 70 6.22 -4.65 4.22
N ASP A 71 5.13 -4.15 4.83
CA ASP A 71 3.79 -4.46 4.33
C ASP A 71 3.60 -3.82 2.96
N GLU A 72 3.12 -4.61 2.00
CA GLU A 72 2.80 -4.11 0.65
C GLU A 72 1.36 -4.45 0.29
N THR A 73 0.59 -3.43 -0.09
CA THR A 73 -0.68 -3.62 -0.80
C THR A 73 -0.43 -3.40 -2.28
N VAL A 74 -0.64 -4.42 -3.07
CA VAL A 74 -0.30 -4.45 -4.51
C VAL A 74 -1.58 -4.51 -5.34
N HIS A 75 -1.65 -3.68 -6.38
CA HIS A 75 -2.60 -3.80 -7.49
C HIS A 75 -1.83 -4.16 -8.75
N PHE A 76 -2.11 -5.33 -9.31
CA PHE A 76 -1.54 -5.78 -10.57
C PHE A 76 -2.23 -5.06 -11.72
N LEU A 77 -1.44 -4.40 -12.58
CA LEU A 77 -1.95 -3.61 -13.69
C LEU A 77 -2.05 -4.44 -14.97
N SER A 78 -1.06 -5.29 -15.21
CA SER A 78 -0.97 -6.13 -16.40
C SER A 78 -0.03 -7.32 -16.20
N GLY A 79 -0.10 -8.29 -17.10
CA GLY A 79 0.72 -9.50 -17.09
C GLY A 79 0.20 -10.57 -16.14
N GLU A 80 1.01 -11.60 -15.93
CA GLU A 80 0.69 -12.74 -15.08
C GLU A 80 1.93 -13.23 -14.31
N ALA A 81 1.72 -13.57 -13.06
CA ALA A 81 2.72 -14.22 -12.22
C ALA A 81 2.07 -15.24 -11.28
N PHE A 82 2.85 -16.22 -10.89
CA PHE A 82 2.52 -17.20 -9.85
C PHE A 82 3.47 -16.99 -8.67
N MET A 83 2.91 -17.03 -7.47
CA MET A 83 3.67 -16.86 -6.24
C MET A 83 3.40 -18.04 -5.34
N THR A 84 4.47 -18.71 -4.92
CA THR A 84 4.38 -19.85 -4.00
C THR A 84 4.82 -19.40 -2.63
N ASP A 85 3.96 -19.55 -1.64
CA ASP A 85 4.22 -19.27 -0.23
C ASP A 85 5.19 -20.29 0.39
N ASP A 86 5.66 -20.01 1.60
CA ASP A 86 6.54 -20.90 2.35
C ASP A 86 5.87 -22.25 2.70
N ASP A 87 4.54 -22.34 2.72
CA ASP A 87 3.78 -23.58 2.92
C ASP A 87 3.57 -24.39 1.61
N GLY A 88 4.06 -23.87 0.49
CA GLY A 88 3.94 -24.51 -0.83
C GLY A 88 2.66 -24.18 -1.58
N THR A 89 1.79 -23.31 -1.06
CA THR A 89 0.57 -22.89 -1.77
C THR A 89 0.92 -21.93 -2.91
N GLU A 90 0.48 -22.25 -4.13
CA GLU A 90 0.66 -21.40 -5.30
C GLU A 90 -0.58 -20.52 -5.53
N HIS A 91 -0.35 -19.22 -5.66
CA HIS A 91 -1.36 -18.21 -5.99
C HIS A 91 -1.07 -17.63 -7.38
N ARG A 92 -2.10 -17.54 -8.23
CA ARG A 92 -2.01 -16.86 -9.52
C ARG A 92 -2.46 -15.43 -9.37
N PHE A 93 -1.69 -14.49 -9.92
CA PHE A 93 -2.02 -13.07 -9.99
C PHE A 93 -1.94 -12.57 -11.43
N ALA A 94 -2.92 -11.77 -11.82
CA ALA A 94 -3.03 -11.16 -13.13
C ALA A 94 -3.50 -9.70 -13.05
N GLY A 95 -3.50 -9.01 -14.17
CA GLY A 95 -4.00 -7.64 -14.23
C GLY A 95 -5.43 -7.51 -13.66
N GLY A 96 -5.64 -6.56 -12.74
CA GLY A 96 -6.88 -6.33 -12.01
C GLY A 96 -6.90 -6.92 -10.59
N ASP A 97 -6.03 -7.86 -10.26
CA ASP A 97 -5.98 -8.47 -8.93
C ASP A 97 -5.37 -7.51 -7.90
N ILE A 98 -5.78 -7.68 -6.65
CA ILE A 98 -5.20 -7.00 -5.48
C ILE A 98 -4.69 -8.05 -4.51
N ALA A 99 -3.47 -7.84 -4.02
CA ALA A 99 -2.84 -8.69 -3.01
C ALA A 99 -2.31 -7.87 -1.83
N PHE A 100 -2.19 -8.52 -0.69
CA PHE A 100 -1.51 -7.98 0.48
C PHE A 100 -0.39 -8.91 0.89
N PHE A 101 0.82 -8.37 0.95
CA PHE A 101 2.03 -9.09 1.38
C PHE A 101 2.48 -8.54 2.72
N PRO A 102 2.35 -9.32 3.80
CA PRO A 102 2.82 -8.91 5.12
C PRO A 102 4.35 -8.80 5.19
N ALA A 103 4.85 -7.85 5.96
CA ALA A 103 6.27 -7.77 6.30
C ALA A 103 6.76 -9.08 6.94
N GLY A 104 7.93 -9.55 6.54
CA GLY A 104 8.52 -10.81 6.98
C GLY A 104 8.12 -12.02 6.13
N THR A 105 7.20 -11.89 5.19
CA THR A 105 6.82 -12.97 4.27
C THR A 105 7.93 -13.19 3.24
N THR A 106 8.19 -14.45 2.91
CA THR A 106 9.03 -14.86 1.79
C THR A 106 8.17 -15.67 0.82
N CYS A 107 8.36 -15.49 -0.47
CA CYS A 107 7.70 -16.31 -1.48
C CYS A 107 8.59 -16.49 -2.72
N THR A 108 8.25 -17.47 -3.54
CA THR A 108 8.87 -17.67 -4.85
C THR A 108 7.96 -17.09 -5.91
N TRP A 109 8.48 -16.13 -6.68
CA TRP A 109 7.84 -15.59 -7.87
C TRP A 109 8.20 -16.41 -9.10
N ARG A 110 7.20 -16.63 -9.94
CA ARG A 110 7.34 -17.16 -11.30
C ARG A 110 6.54 -16.26 -12.23
N VAL A 111 7.23 -15.33 -12.87
CA VAL A 111 6.66 -14.40 -13.87
C VAL A 111 6.63 -15.14 -15.20
N THR A 112 5.43 -15.33 -15.76
CA THR A 112 5.23 -16.00 -17.05
C THR A 112 5.13 -15.06 -18.21
N GLU A 113 4.60 -13.87 -17.94
CA GLU A 113 4.54 -12.75 -18.87
C GLU A 113 5.08 -11.51 -18.17
N HIS A 114 5.42 -10.45 -18.94
CA HIS A 114 5.84 -9.19 -18.32
C HIS A 114 4.75 -8.70 -17.35
N ILE A 115 5.08 -8.63 -16.07
CA ILE A 115 4.17 -8.21 -15.00
C ILE A 115 4.41 -6.74 -14.65
N ARG A 116 3.33 -5.97 -14.45
CA ARG A 116 3.40 -4.60 -13.95
C ARG A 116 2.42 -4.41 -12.79
N LYS A 117 2.88 -3.75 -11.74
CA LYS A 117 2.09 -3.52 -10.52
C LYS A 117 2.32 -2.12 -9.96
N VAL A 118 1.33 -1.62 -9.22
CA VAL A 118 1.48 -0.52 -8.28
C VAL A 118 1.40 -1.08 -6.88
N ALA A 119 2.33 -0.71 -6.04
CA ALA A 119 2.37 -1.10 -4.63
C ALA A 119 2.28 0.12 -3.72
N VAL A 120 1.45 0.02 -2.69
CA VAL A 120 1.53 0.88 -1.51
C VAL A 120 2.37 0.15 -0.48
N VAL A 121 3.62 0.61 -0.35
CA VAL A 121 4.60 0.07 0.59
C VAL A 121 4.47 0.84 1.90
N ARG A 122 4.30 0.13 3.01
CA ARG A 122 4.11 0.73 4.32
C ARG A 122 5.24 0.38 5.26
N GLU A 123 5.81 1.39 5.91
CA GLU A 123 6.81 1.18 6.95
C GLU A 123 6.24 0.41 8.14
N THR A 124 7.00 -0.56 8.62
CA THR A 124 6.61 -1.34 9.80
C THR A 124 6.71 -0.47 11.04
N ILE A 125 5.56 -0.02 11.56
CA ILE A 125 5.50 0.71 12.83
C ILE A 125 5.59 -0.31 13.97
N TRP A 126 6.46 -0.05 14.94
CA TRP A 126 6.58 -0.89 16.14
C TRP A 126 5.21 -1.11 16.79
N ARG A 127 4.80 -2.38 16.93
CA ARG A 127 3.44 -2.79 17.34
C ARG A 127 2.89 -2.07 18.60
N PRO A 128 3.67 -1.86 19.69
CA PRO A 128 3.21 -1.08 20.85
C PRO A 128 2.85 0.36 20.50
N LEU A 129 3.63 1.02 19.65
CA LEU A 129 3.34 2.39 19.20
C LEU A 129 2.08 2.44 18.35
N GLY A 130 1.89 1.46 17.46
CA GLY A 130 0.67 1.32 16.66
C GLY A 130 -0.59 1.12 17.52
N PHE A 131 -0.48 0.39 18.62
CA PHE A 131 -1.56 0.20 19.60
C PHE A 131 -1.88 1.52 20.34
N LEU A 132 -0.87 2.24 20.81
CA LEU A 132 -1.05 3.56 21.43
C LEU A 132 -1.72 4.57 20.52
N LEU A 133 -1.33 4.59 19.23
CA LEU A 133 -1.97 5.44 18.22
C LEU A 133 -3.44 5.07 17.96
N LYS A 134 -3.79 3.78 18.00
CA LYS A 134 -5.20 3.35 17.92
C LYS A 134 -6.01 3.79 19.11
N LEU A 135 -5.45 3.70 20.32
CA LEU A 135 -6.11 4.15 21.56
C LEU A 135 -6.34 5.66 21.55
N SER A 136 -5.33 6.46 21.18
CA SER A 136 -5.46 7.92 21.10
C SER A 136 -6.54 8.34 20.11
N LYS A 137 -6.61 7.70 18.93
CA LYS A 137 -7.66 7.98 17.93
C LYS A 137 -9.06 7.60 18.43
N LYS A 138 -9.18 6.55 19.25
CA LYS A 138 -10.47 6.15 19.84
C LYS A 138 -10.93 7.15 20.90
N LEU A 139 -10.02 7.65 21.74
CA LEU A 139 -10.29 8.69 22.73
C LEU A 139 -10.71 10.02 22.08
N LEU A 140 -9.97 10.48 21.06
CA LEU A 140 -10.30 11.71 20.33
C LEU A 140 -11.66 11.62 19.59
N ARG A 141 -12.04 10.46 19.07
CA ARG A 141 -13.37 10.24 18.49
C ARG A 141 -14.48 10.25 19.55
N GLY A 142 -14.22 9.75 20.76
CA GLY A 142 -15.15 9.78 21.89
C GLY A 142 -15.46 11.20 22.33
N GLU A 143 -14.47 12.07 22.41
CA GLU A 143 -14.65 13.49 22.75
C GLU A 143 -15.43 14.26 21.70
N GLN A 144 -15.21 14.03 20.41
CA GLN A 144 -15.97 14.66 19.33
C GLN A 144 -17.45 14.21 19.32
N PHE A 145 -17.74 12.99 19.73
CA PHE A 145 -19.14 12.53 19.84
C PHE A 145 -19.87 13.17 21.02
N GLN A 146 -19.20 13.36 22.14
CA GLN A 146 -19.76 14.05 23.31
C GLN A 146 -20.04 15.52 23.03
N LEU A 147 -19.16 16.21 22.30
CA LEU A 147 -19.36 17.62 21.93
C LEU A 147 -20.56 17.83 20.98
N LYS A 148 -20.86 16.87 20.10
CA LYS A 148 -22.03 16.92 19.22
C LYS A 148 -23.35 16.69 19.95
N THR A 149 -23.39 15.88 20.98
CA THR A 149 -24.60 15.62 21.77
C THR A 149 -24.98 16.80 22.67
N ASN A 150 -24.00 17.56 23.16
CA ASN A 150 -24.24 18.72 24.00
C ASN A 150 -24.69 19.98 23.22
N ALA A 151 -24.49 20.01 21.89
CA ALA A 151 -24.91 21.12 21.02
C ALA A 151 -26.36 21.04 20.49
N THR A 152 -27.05 19.92 20.70
CA THR A 152 -28.39 19.65 20.19
C THR A 152 -29.43 19.41 21.29
N GLY A 153 -29.14 19.64 22.55
CA GLY A 153 -30.02 19.32 23.66
C GLY A 153 -30.64 20.50 24.33
N GLN A 154 -31.72 21.07 23.77
CA GLN A 154 -32.85 21.57 24.55
C GLN A 154 -34.13 21.51 23.75
N PRO A 155 -35.12 20.69 24.15
CA PRO A 155 -36.49 20.89 23.69
C PRO A 155 -37.13 21.99 24.54
N THR A 156 -37.45 23.11 23.93
CA THR A 156 -38.36 24.10 24.53
C THR A 156 -39.76 23.52 24.53
N GLY A 157 -40.18 22.99 25.66
CA GLY A 157 -41.55 22.64 25.92
C GLY A 157 -42.35 23.92 26.21
N ASN A 158 -43.19 24.35 25.31
CA ASN A 158 -44.30 25.28 25.60
C ASN A 158 -45.50 24.45 26.09
N LEU A 159 -45.74 24.52 27.38
CA LEU A 159 -47.08 24.24 27.93
C LEU A 159 -47.99 25.43 27.62
N ALA A 160 -48.89 25.24 26.70
CA ALA A 160 -50.10 26.08 26.59
C ALA A 160 -51.20 25.43 27.43
N THR A 161 -51.52 26.06 28.53
CA THR A 161 -52.78 25.86 29.26
C THR A 161 -53.83 26.75 28.58
N ASP A 162 -54.88 26.12 28.07
CA ASP A 162 -56.12 26.81 27.77
C ASP A 162 -57.29 26.23 28.54
N SER A 163 -58.03 27.16 29.05
CA SER A 163 -59.24 27.10 29.84
C SER A 163 -60.46 26.58 29.07
#